data_eb36cc39d214c95a2c6c6308db172751
#
_entry.id   eb36cc39d214c95a2c6c6308db172751
#
_cell.length_a   1.000
_cell.length_b   1.000
_cell.length_c   1.000
_cell.angle_alpha   90.00
_cell.angle_beta   90.00
_cell.angle_gamma   90.00
#
_symmetry.space_group_name_H-M   'P 1'
#
loop_
_entity.id
_entity.type
_entity.pdbx_description
1 polymer ?
#
loop_
_entity_poly.entity_id
_entity_poly.type
_entity_poly.pdbx_seq_one_letter_code
_entity_poly.pdbx_strand_id
1 'polypeptide(L)'
;MRTVLLTLGDSWPEGAELGLGLRYGEILRDCLNYNEFYNYGSGGASNEDMLYQLQHYIANHHNSDNAVTAVFFLTNPARTAHMPRTLSLDTTSDERRHWPLDARQFVRDLFLHFYTPAHEIMRSTATVTALQTWCSKHHIQDYYFSGWVKYPTWLPGVDLDRIWAQGTETAADWFGASSHNGEH
;
A
#
# COMPACT_ATOMS: atom_id res chain seq x y z
N MET A 1 -13.77 10.76 -23.26
CA MET A 1 -12.88 10.65 -22.07
C MET A 1 -13.21 9.30 -21.44
N ARG A 2 -12.23 8.42 -21.30
CA ARG A 2 -12.40 7.13 -20.60
C ARG A 2 -12.13 7.32 -19.11
N THR A 3 -12.82 6.56 -18.30
CA THR A 3 -12.58 6.52 -16.85
C THR A 3 -11.76 5.27 -16.51
N VAL A 4 -10.68 5.45 -15.77
CA VAL A 4 -9.73 4.39 -15.42
C VAL A 4 -9.63 4.30 -13.90
N LEU A 5 -9.79 3.10 -13.36
CA LEU A 5 -9.51 2.78 -11.97
C LEU A 5 -8.15 2.08 -11.87
N LEU A 6 -7.33 2.54 -10.96
CA LEU A 6 -6.03 1.97 -10.63
C LEU A 6 -6.02 1.59 -9.15
N THR A 7 -5.69 0.35 -8.81
CA THR A 7 -5.49 -0.09 -7.43
C THR A 7 -4.03 -0.49 -7.21
N LEU A 8 -3.46 -0.01 -6.11
CA LEU A 8 -2.05 -0.19 -5.75
C LEU A 8 -1.95 -0.61 -4.28
N GLY A 9 -0.94 -1.38 -3.96
CA GLY A 9 -0.69 -1.82 -2.59
C GLY A 9 -0.18 -3.25 -2.50
N ASP A 10 -0.48 -3.88 -1.38
CA ASP A 10 -0.06 -5.23 -1.04
C ASP A 10 -1.07 -6.33 -1.47
N SER A 11 -1.20 -7.38 -0.67
CA SER A 11 -2.12 -8.50 -0.94
C SER A 11 -3.60 -8.11 -0.95
N TRP A 12 -3.98 -7.01 -0.31
CA TRP A 12 -5.37 -6.57 -0.27
C TRP A 12 -5.90 -6.19 -1.66
N PRO A 13 -5.30 -5.23 -2.38
CA PRO A 13 -5.72 -4.94 -3.74
C PRO A 13 -5.41 -6.09 -4.70
N GLU A 14 -4.35 -6.89 -4.45
CA GLU A 14 -4.06 -8.09 -5.22
C GLU A 14 -5.24 -9.07 -5.21
N GLY A 15 -5.84 -9.24 -4.03
CA GLY A 15 -6.99 -10.13 -3.85
C GLY A 15 -6.68 -11.59 -4.15
N ALA A 16 -5.46 -12.04 -3.84
CA ALA A 16 -4.98 -13.38 -4.19
C ALA A 16 -5.82 -14.51 -3.57
N GLU A 17 -6.42 -14.26 -2.42
CA GLU A 17 -7.29 -15.23 -1.71
C GLU A 17 -8.75 -15.16 -2.14
N LEU A 18 -9.12 -14.17 -2.95
CA LEU A 18 -10.48 -13.96 -3.42
C LEU A 18 -10.60 -14.47 -4.85
N GLY A 19 -11.74 -15.11 -5.16
CA GLY A 19 -12.05 -15.51 -6.52
C GLY A 19 -12.17 -14.30 -7.47
N LEU A 20 -12.04 -14.52 -8.76
CA LEU A 20 -12.27 -13.49 -9.78
C LEU A 20 -13.66 -12.87 -9.59
N GLY A 21 -13.74 -11.55 -9.71
CA GLY A 21 -14.98 -10.79 -9.51
C GLY A 21 -15.25 -10.38 -8.06
N LEU A 22 -14.45 -10.85 -7.09
CA LEU A 22 -14.58 -10.51 -5.67
C LEU A 22 -13.47 -9.60 -5.17
N ARG A 23 -12.51 -9.24 -6.01
CA ARG A 23 -11.43 -8.32 -5.65
C ARG A 23 -11.98 -6.91 -5.50
N TYR A 24 -11.51 -6.19 -4.51
CA TYR A 24 -11.96 -4.82 -4.23
C TYR A 24 -11.99 -3.92 -5.46
N GLY A 25 -10.92 -3.96 -6.25
CA GLY A 25 -10.82 -3.16 -7.46
C GLY A 25 -11.85 -3.52 -8.52
N GLU A 26 -12.19 -4.80 -8.66
CA GLU A 26 -13.23 -5.27 -9.59
C GLU A 26 -14.60 -4.79 -9.12
N ILE A 27 -14.89 -4.92 -7.83
CA ILE A 27 -16.15 -4.42 -7.23
C ILE A 27 -16.25 -2.90 -7.39
N LEU A 28 -15.20 -2.16 -7.08
CA LEU A 28 -15.18 -0.70 -7.23
C LEU A 28 -15.35 -0.29 -8.69
N ARG A 29 -14.67 -0.95 -9.63
CA ARG A 29 -14.84 -0.72 -11.07
C ARG A 29 -16.31 -0.85 -11.46
N ASP A 30 -16.96 -1.95 -11.07
CA ASP A 30 -18.32 -2.26 -11.48
C ASP A 30 -19.35 -1.34 -10.80
N CYS A 31 -19.20 -1.08 -9.50
CA CYS A 31 -20.07 -0.17 -8.76
C CYS A 31 -19.99 1.28 -9.26
N LEU A 32 -18.80 1.72 -9.65
CA LEU A 32 -18.55 3.11 -10.08
C LEU A 32 -18.51 3.27 -11.61
N ASN A 33 -18.77 2.18 -12.36
CA ASN A 33 -18.83 2.16 -13.83
C ASN A 33 -17.55 2.68 -14.52
N TYR A 34 -16.36 2.28 -14.01
CA TYR A 34 -15.11 2.58 -14.70
C TYR A 34 -14.98 1.76 -16.00
N ASN A 35 -14.47 2.40 -17.06
CA ASN A 35 -14.27 1.76 -18.35
C ASN A 35 -13.09 0.78 -18.35
N GLU A 36 -12.03 1.11 -17.63
CA GLU A 36 -10.79 0.33 -17.55
C GLU A 36 -10.37 0.15 -16.09
N PHE A 37 -9.68 -0.94 -15.83
CA PHE A 37 -9.18 -1.27 -14.49
C PHE A 37 -7.79 -1.87 -14.57
N TYR A 38 -6.88 -1.34 -13.76
CA TYR A 38 -5.53 -1.87 -13.56
C TYR A 38 -5.31 -2.18 -12.09
N ASN A 39 -4.90 -3.40 -11.81
CA ASN A 39 -4.54 -3.83 -10.47
C ASN A 39 -3.04 -4.11 -10.40
N TYR A 40 -2.34 -3.31 -9.61
CA TYR A 40 -0.91 -3.46 -9.33
C TYR A 40 -0.63 -3.96 -7.91
N GLY A 41 -1.66 -4.37 -7.18
CA GLY A 41 -1.47 -5.00 -5.87
C GLY A 41 -0.54 -6.21 -5.97
N SER A 42 0.36 -6.35 -5.01
CA SER A 42 1.32 -7.45 -4.94
C SER A 42 1.54 -7.87 -3.50
N GLY A 43 1.32 -9.13 -3.20
CA GLY A 43 1.48 -9.67 -1.84
C GLY A 43 2.82 -9.34 -1.22
N GLY A 44 2.76 -8.80 0.01
CA GLY A 44 3.95 -8.39 0.73
C GLY A 44 4.56 -7.05 0.34
N ALA A 45 3.99 -6.33 -0.63
CA ALA A 45 4.49 -5.01 -1.01
C ALA A 45 4.49 -4.03 0.16
N SER A 46 5.50 -3.17 0.21
CA SER A 46 5.60 -2.05 1.14
C SER A 46 4.92 -0.79 0.58
N ASN A 47 4.85 0.25 1.40
CA ASN A 47 4.33 1.53 0.92
C ASN A 47 5.22 2.15 -0.18
N GLU A 48 6.53 1.95 -0.13
CA GLU A 48 7.47 2.43 -1.15
C GLU A 48 7.29 1.70 -2.49
N ASP A 49 6.90 0.42 -2.47
CA ASP A 49 6.63 -0.32 -3.70
C ASP A 49 5.48 0.30 -4.51
N MET A 50 4.55 0.99 -3.84
CA MET A 50 3.47 1.71 -4.53
C MET A 50 3.98 2.84 -5.42
N LEU A 51 5.10 3.48 -5.08
CA LEU A 51 5.74 4.46 -5.97
C LEU A 51 6.19 3.81 -7.27
N TYR A 52 6.79 2.63 -7.18
CA TYR A 52 7.19 1.88 -8.35
C TYR A 52 5.97 1.40 -9.17
N GLN A 53 4.94 0.91 -8.50
CA GLN A 53 3.68 0.50 -9.14
C GLN A 53 3.04 1.67 -9.90
N LEU A 54 2.96 2.86 -9.28
CA LEU A 54 2.43 4.08 -9.92
C LEU A 54 3.28 4.52 -11.11
N GLN A 55 4.61 4.53 -10.95
CA GLN A 55 5.53 4.89 -12.04
C GLN A 55 5.40 3.92 -13.23
N HIS A 56 5.24 2.63 -12.94
CA HIS A 56 5.02 1.63 -13.98
C HIS A 56 3.72 1.87 -14.76
N TYR A 57 2.63 2.19 -14.05
CA TYR A 57 1.37 2.58 -14.70
C TYR A 57 1.55 3.83 -15.57
N ILE A 58 2.17 4.88 -15.04
CA ILE A 58 2.38 6.13 -15.76
C ILE A 58 3.21 5.91 -17.02
N ALA A 59 4.26 5.11 -16.95
CA ALA A 59 5.15 4.86 -18.08
C ALA A 59 4.52 4.03 -19.20
N ASN A 60 3.59 3.13 -18.87
CA ASN A 60 3.12 2.12 -19.82
C ASN A 60 1.66 2.29 -20.25
N HIS A 61 0.82 2.93 -19.43
CA HIS A 61 -0.63 2.95 -19.63
C HIS A 61 -1.28 4.31 -19.51
N HIS A 62 -0.59 5.29 -18.87
CA HIS A 62 -1.20 6.60 -18.63
C HIS A 62 -1.41 7.35 -19.94
N ASN A 63 -2.64 7.87 -20.09
CA ASN A 63 -3.02 8.77 -21.15
C ASN A 63 -3.71 9.99 -20.52
N SER A 64 -3.21 11.18 -20.80
CA SER A 64 -3.72 12.45 -20.28
C SER A 64 -5.18 12.74 -20.64
N ASP A 65 -5.70 12.08 -21.70
CA ASP A 65 -7.10 12.22 -22.11
C ASP A 65 -8.08 11.39 -21.26
N ASN A 66 -7.55 10.52 -20.39
CA ASN A 66 -8.34 9.69 -19.50
C ASN A 66 -8.52 10.37 -18.13
N ALA A 67 -9.71 10.16 -17.54
CA ALA A 67 -9.93 10.46 -16.11
C ALA A 67 -9.46 9.25 -15.28
N VAL A 68 -8.35 9.40 -14.58
CA VAL A 68 -7.74 8.31 -13.81
C VAL A 68 -7.98 8.53 -12.33
N THR A 69 -8.46 7.50 -11.65
CA THR A 69 -8.57 7.44 -10.19
C THR A 69 -7.67 6.33 -9.66
N ALA A 70 -6.77 6.68 -8.75
CA ALA A 70 -5.88 5.75 -8.07
C ALA A 70 -6.32 5.53 -6.62
N VAL A 71 -6.38 4.27 -6.21
CA VAL A 71 -6.70 3.86 -4.85
C VAL A 71 -5.50 3.13 -4.27
N PHE A 72 -4.87 3.70 -3.26
CA PHE A 72 -3.70 3.18 -2.57
C PHE A 72 -4.10 2.50 -1.27
N PHE A 73 -3.73 1.23 -1.13
CA PHE A 73 -3.92 0.48 0.10
C PHE A 73 -2.63 0.49 0.91
N LEU A 74 -2.54 1.47 1.82
CA LEU A 74 -1.38 1.63 2.69
C LEU A 74 -1.25 0.42 3.61
N THR A 75 -0.08 -0.18 3.60
CA THR A 75 0.28 -1.32 4.45
C THR A 75 1.04 -0.87 5.69
N ASN A 76 1.48 -1.84 6.50
CA ASN A 76 2.24 -1.57 7.70
C ASN A 76 3.53 -0.77 7.38
N PRO A 77 3.73 0.41 8.01
CA PRO A 77 4.93 1.24 7.81
C PRO A 77 6.24 0.53 8.12
N ALA A 78 6.20 -0.52 8.96
CA ALA A 78 7.37 -1.35 9.25
C ALA A 78 7.85 -2.19 8.06
N ARG A 79 7.01 -2.38 7.03
CA ARG A 79 7.43 -3.03 5.79
C ARG A 79 8.37 -2.11 5.02
N THR A 80 9.46 -2.66 4.54
CA THR A 80 10.49 -1.94 3.79
C THR A 80 10.69 -2.59 2.44
N ALA A 81 10.63 -1.79 1.38
CA ALA A 81 11.02 -2.24 0.06
C ALA A 81 12.50 -2.63 0.07
N HIS A 82 12.78 -3.84 -0.34
CA HIS A 82 14.16 -4.30 -0.48
C HIS A 82 14.25 -5.19 -1.71
N MET A 83 14.98 -4.72 -2.69
CA MET A 83 15.17 -5.53 -3.89
C MET A 83 16.00 -6.77 -3.56
N PRO A 84 15.55 -7.95 -3.90
CA PRO A 84 14.36 -8.33 -4.68
C PRO A 84 13.12 -8.68 -3.83
N ARG A 85 13.12 -8.49 -2.52
CA ARG A 85 12.02 -8.88 -1.62
C ARG A 85 11.74 -7.80 -0.58
N THR A 86 10.47 -7.66 -0.23
CA THR A 86 10.06 -6.82 0.89
C THR A 86 10.52 -7.42 2.21
N LEU A 87 11.18 -6.60 3.03
CA LEU A 87 11.49 -6.94 4.42
C LEU A 87 10.42 -6.39 5.33
N SER A 88 9.95 -7.18 6.27
CA SER A 88 9.00 -6.77 7.29
C SER A 88 9.36 -7.34 8.65
N LEU A 89 9.10 -6.60 9.72
CA LEU A 89 9.14 -7.12 11.09
C LEU A 89 8.12 -8.21 11.31
N ASP A 90 6.96 -8.08 10.64
CA ASP A 90 5.85 -9.01 10.76
C ASP A 90 6.02 -10.26 9.91
N THR A 91 7.10 -10.37 9.12
CA THR A 91 7.37 -11.64 8.46
C THR A 91 7.47 -12.72 9.51
N THR A 92 6.41 -13.52 9.55
CA THR A 92 6.24 -14.57 10.52
C THR A 92 7.43 -15.53 10.47
N SER A 93 7.65 -16.18 11.58
CA SER A 93 8.78 -17.09 11.81
C SER A 93 9.03 -18.10 10.68
N ASP A 94 8.00 -18.43 9.89
CA ASP A 94 8.08 -19.48 8.87
C ASP A 94 8.80 -19.05 7.60
N GLU A 95 8.56 -17.86 7.08
CA GLU A 95 9.29 -17.36 5.92
C GLU A 95 10.77 -17.12 6.20
N ARG A 96 11.08 -16.68 7.43
CA ARG A 96 12.48 -16.46 7.85
C ARG A 96 13.23 -17.75 8.17
N ARG A 97 12.56 -18.86 8.42
CA ARG A 97 13.22 -20.15 8.68
C ARG A 97 14.13 -20.59 7.54
N HIS A 98 13.80 -20.20 6.31
CA HIS A 98 14.58 -20.53 5.12
C HIS A 98 15.72 -19.55 4.82
N TRP A 99 15.85 -18.47 5.57
CA TRP A 99 16.92 -17.49 5.38
C TRP A 99 18.20 -17.97 6.06
N PRO A 100 19.38 -17.68 5.48
CA PRO A 100 20.65 -17.86 6.16
C PRO A 100 20.67 -17.15 7.53
N LEU A 101 21.40 -17.72 8.48
CA LEU A 101 21.41 -17.21 9.86
C LEU A 101 21.92 -15.76 9.94
N ASP A 102 22.93 -15.43 9.16
CA ASP A 102 23.51 -14.10 9.03
C ASP A 102 22.51 -13.08 8.48
N ALA A 103 21.70 -13.45 7.47
CA ALA A 103 20.63 -12.62 6.95
C ALA A 103 19.55 -12.34 8.00
N ARG A 104 19.15 -13.37 8.76
CA ARG A 104 18.20 -13.22 9.87
C ARG A 104 18.75 -12.30 10.96
N GLN A 105 20.01 -12.46 11.32
CA GLN A 105 20.67 -11.62 12.32
C GLN A 105 20.78 -10.18 11.82
N PHE A 106 21.19 -9.96 10.58
CA PHE A 106 21.26 -8.64 9.97
C PHE A 106 19.92 -7.89 10.03
N VAL A 107 18.82 -8.57 9.62
CA VAL A 107 17.48 -7.97 9.65
C VAL A 107 17.07 -7.64 11.09
N ARG A 108 17.32 -8.55 12.03
CA ARG A 108 17.05 -8.31 13.44
C ARG A 108 17.80 -7.08 13.96
N ASP A 109 19.10 -6.98 13.67
CA ASP A 109 19.94 -5.88 14.13
C ASP A 109 19.51 -4.55 13.48
N LEU A 110 19.15 -4.58 12.18
CA LEU A 110 18.60 -3.44 11.48
C LEU A 110 17.40 -2.87 12.21
N PHE A 111 16.43 -3.73 12.55
CA PHE A 111 15.22 -3.28 13.23
C PHE A 111 15.45 -2.90 14.69
N LEU A 112 16.30 -3.59 15.43
CA LEU A 112 16.56 -3.29 16.83
C LEU A 112 17.36 -2.00 17.03
N HIS A 113 18.27 -1.67 16.12
CA HIS A 113 19.22 -0.59 16.31
C HIS A 113 18.99 0.62 15.41
N PHE A 114 18.32 0.45 14.27
CA PHE A 114 18.17 1.52 13.28
C PHE A 114 16.70 1.89 13.01
N TYR A 115 15.76 1.05 13.43
CA TYR A 115 14.35 1.28 13.16
C TYR A 115 13.66 1.89 14.38
N THR A 116 13.08 3.07 14.23
CA THR A 116 12.37 3.78 15.30
C THR A 116 10.98 4.20 14.81
N PRO A 117 10.00 4.44 15.71
CA PRO A 117 8.69 4.98 15.33
C PRO A 117 8.80 6.31 14.55
N ALA A 118 9.78 7.15 14.90
CA ALA A 118 10.03 8.39 14.17
C ALA A 118 10.46 8.13 12.71
N HIS A 119 11.25 7.09 12.49
CA HIS A 119 11.68 6.67 11.15
C HIS A 119 10.51 6.16 10.32
N GLU A 120 9.59 5.39 10.92
CA GLU A 120 8.37 4.93 10.25
C GLU A 120 7.51 6.10 9.79
N ILE A 121 7.27 7.06 10.69
CA ILE A 121 6.50 8.26 10.38
C ILE A 121 7.16 9.06 9.24
N MET A 122 8.47 9.28 9.33
CA MET A 122 9.22 10.02 8.31
C MET A 122 9.13 9.33 6.94
N ARG A 123 9.32 8.02 6.87
CA ARG A 123 9.24 7.24 5.62
C ARG A 123 7.83 7.25 5.05
N SER A 124 6.82 7.00 5.88
CA SER A 124 5.41 7.02 5.45
C SER A 124 5.01 8.40 4.94
N THR A 125 5.43 9.47 5.64
CA THR A 125 5.20 10.85 5.21
C THR A 125 5.85 11.10 3.84
N ALA A 126 7.12 10.74 3.68
CA ALA A 126 7.83 10.94 2.42
C ALA A 126 7.17 10.16 1.27
N THR A 127 6.78 8.91 1.51
CA THR A 127 6.14 8.07 0.51
C THR A 127 4.78 8.62 0.09
N VAL A 128 3.90 8.94 1.03
CA VAL A 128 2.57 9.47 0.71
C VAL A 128 2.67 10.83 0.02
N THR A 129 3.56 11.71 0.48
CA THR A 129 3.83 13.01 -0.17
C THR A 129 4.30 12.83 -1.62
N ALA A 130 5.20 11.87 -1.85
CA ALA A 130 5.68 11.56 -3.20
C ALA A 130 4.55 11.02 -4.10
N LEU A 131 3.72 10.11 -3.59
CA LEU A 131 2.55 9.59 -4.32
C LEU A 131 1.58 10.71 -4.68
N GLN A 132 1.21 11.56 -3.72
CA GLN A 132 0.32 12.71 -3.95
C GLN A 132 0.92 13.70 -4.98
N THR A 133 2.22 13.94 -4.91
CA THR A 133 2.93 14.80 -5.88
C THR A 133 2.88 14.22 -7.29
N TRP A 134 3.15 12.92 -7.44
CA TRP A 134 3.10 12.24 -8.73
C TRP A 134 1.68 12.22 -9.29
N CYS A 135 0.68 11.90 -8.48
CA CYS A 135 -0.71 11.92 -8.89
C CYS A 135 -1.14 13.31 -9.36
N SER A 136 -0.81 14.34 -8.60
CA SER A 136 -1.12 15.74 -8.96
C SER A 136 -0.44 16.15 -10.26
N LYS A 137 0.83 15.79 -10.45
CA LYS A 137 1.59 16.08 -11.68
C LYS A 137 0.96 15.45 -12.93
N HIS A 138 0.37 14.28 -12.79
CA HIS A 138 -0.23 13.52 -13.89
C HIS A 138 -1.76 13.62 -13.93
N HIS A 139 -2.35 14.54 -13.18
CA HIS A 139 -3.81 14.73 -13.11
C HIS A 139 -4.59 13.45 -12.73
N ILE A 140 -4.00 12.64 -11.87
CA ILE A 140 -4.60 11.43 -11.30
C ILE A 140 -5.29 11.81 -10.00
N GLN A 141 -6.57 11.49 -9.86
CA GLN A 141 -7.28 11.60 -8.59
C GLN A 141 -6.87 10.46 -7.68
N ASP A 142 -6.42 10.75 -6.46
CA ASP A 142 -5.84 9.77 -5.56
C ASP A 142 -6.58 9.68 -4.23
N TYR A 143 -6.76 8.45 -3.75
CA TYR A 143 -7.34 8.12 -2.45
C TYR A 143 -6.48 7.07 -1.74
N TYR A 144 -6.39 7.18 -0.42
CA TYR A 144 -5.56 6.32 0.40
C TYR A 144 -6.41 5.63 1.46
N PHE A 145 -6.27 4.31 1.56
CA PHE A 145 -6.89 3.50 2.59
C PHE A 145 -5.81 2.88 3.45
N SER A 146 -5.95 3.01 4.78
CA SER A 146 -5.12 2.26 5.70
C SER A 146 -5.71 0.87 5.92
N GLY A 147 -4.97 -0.18 5.54
CA GLY A 147 -5.42 -1.56 5.68
C GLY A 147 -5.49 -2.00 7.15
N TRP A 148 -4.35 -2.14 7.79
CA TRP A 148 -4.20 -2.79 9.10
C TRP A 148 -3.70 -1.87 10.20
N VAL A 149 -3.10 -0.75 9.87
CA VAL A 149 -2.40 0.12 10.81
C VAL A 149 -3.07 1.47 10.86
N LYS A 150 -3.28 1.97 12.06
CA LYS A 150 -3.75 3.34 12.30
C LYS A 150 -2.62 4.31 11.96
N TYR A 151 -2.78 5.02 10.88
CA TYR A 151 -1.84 6.09 10.54
C TYR A 151 -2.06 7.30 11.45
N PRO A 152 -0.99 8.01 11.82
CA PRO A 152 -1.13 9.24 12.58
C PRO A 152 -2.05 10.22 11.88
N THR A 153 -2.89 10.91 12.64
CA THR A 153 -3.78 11.97 12.14
C THR A 153 -3.02 13.21 11.67
N TRP A 154 -1.71 13.19 11.77
CA TRP A 154 -0.84 14.28 11.37
C TRP A 154 0.38 13.70 10.61
N LEU A 155 0.47 13.95 9.35
CA LEU A 155 1.66 13.68 8.55
C LEU A 155 2.05 15.00 7.90
N PRO A 156 3.17 15.62 8.28
CA PRO A 156 3.56 16.92 7.75
C PRO A 156 3.64 16.92 6.23
N GLY A 157 2.94 17.86 5.58
CA GLY A 157 2.96 17.99 4.11
C GLY A 157 2.08 17.00 3.35
N VAL A 158 1.34 16.14 4.04
CA VAL A 158 0.38 15.22 3.43
C VAL A 158 -1.01 15.86 3.43
N ASP A 159 -1.71 15.76 2.31
CA ASP A 159 -3.13 16.10 2.22
C ASP A 159 -3.96 14.98 2.87
N LEU A 160 -4.38 15.21 4.11
CA LEU A 160 -5.08 14.23 4.92
C LEU A 160 -6.53 14.01 4.48
N ASP A 161 -7.13 14.94 3.74
CA ASP A 161 -8.52 14.81 3.25
C ASP A 161 -8.65 13.66 2.22
N ARG A 162 -7.52 13.22 1.66
CA ARG A 162 -7.46 12.09 0.73
C ARG A 162 -7.24 10.75 1.44
N ILE A 163 -6.96 10.77 2.74
CA ILE A 163 -6.71 9.54 3.52
C ILE A 163 -7.99 9.14 4.22
N TRP A 164 -8.52 7.98 3.86
CA TRP A 164 -9.67 7.41 4.53
C TRP A 164 -9.23 6.48 5.67
N ALA A 165 -10.05 6.39 6.72
CA ALA A 165 -9.77 5.68 7.95
C ALA A 165 -8.63 6.31 8.77
N GLN A 166 -8.73 7.62 9.01
CA GLN A 166 -7.76 8.36 9.82
C GLN A 166 -7.89 8.01 11.32
N GLY A 167 -6.76 7.75 11.92
CA GLY A 167 -6.57 7.81 13.37
C GLY A 167 -7.13 6.67 14.21
N THR A 168 -8.40 6.32 14.11
CA THR A 168 -9.07 5.37 15.01
C THR A 168 -9.54 4.08 14.34
N GLU A 169 -9.72 4.10 13.02
CA GLU A 169 -10.27 2.98 12.28
C GLU A 169 -9.35 2.57 11.13
N THR A 170 -9.33 1.29 10.83
CA THR A 170 -8.64 0.71 9.68
C THR A 170 -9.67 0.07 8.75
N ALA A 171 -9.28 -0.29 7.55
CA ALA A 171 -10.15 -1.06 6.67
C ALA A 171 -10.57 -2.39 7.33
N ALA A 172 -9.68 -3.01 8.11
CA ALA A 172 -9.98 -4.22 8.86
C ALA A 172 -11.10 -4.02 9.90
N ASP A 173 -11.11 -2.87 10.60
CA ASP A 173 -12.17 -2.53 11.55
C ASP A 173 -13.53 -2.41 10.84
N TRP A 174 -13.55 -1.82 9.66
CA TRP A 174 -14.77 -1.61 8.87
C TRP A 174 -15.36 -2.92 8.33
N PHE A 175 -14.51 -3.84 7.91
CA PHE A 175 -14.96 -5.12 7.36
C PHE A 175 -15.17 -6.20 8.42
N GLY A 176 -15.05 -5.86 9.72
CA GLY A 176 -15.23 -6.80 10.81
C GLY A 176 -14.18 -7.93 10.81
N ALA A 177 -13.09 -7.73 10.07
CA ALA A 177 -11.96 -8.61 10.13
C ALA A 177 -11.37 -8.46 11.53
N SER A 178 -11.63 -9.42 12.42
CA SER A 178 -10.99 -9.48 13.73
C SER A 178 -9.48 -9.35 13.48
N SER A 179 -8.87 -8.36 14.11
CA SER A 179 -7.42 -8.31 14.21
C SER A 179 -7.00 -9.63 14.88
N HIS A 180 -6.66 -10.63 14.09
CA HIS A 180 -5.93 -11.77 14.59
C HIS A 180 -4.60 -11.20 15.06
N ASN A 181 -4.54 -10.95 16.38
CA ASN A 181 -3.31 -10.67 17.07
C ASN A 181 -2.31 -11.73 16.61
N GLY A 182 -1.35 -11.34 15.78
CA GLY A 182 -0.02 -11.89 15.61
C GLY A 182 0.23 -13.40 15.78
N GLU A 183 -0.74 -14.24 15.55
CA GLU A 183 -0.57 -15.70 15.52
C GLU A 183 -0.87 -16.22 14.11
N HIS A 184 0.11 -15.99 13.23
CA HIS A 184 0.31 -16.77 12.01
C HIS A 184 1.79 -17.02 11.79
#